data_6a3c12875f074ff092bf33d5db9a22dc
#
_entry.id   6a3c12875f074ff092bf33d5db9a22dc
#
_cell.length_a   1.000
_cell.length_b   1.000
_cell.length_c   1.000
_cell.angle_alpha   90.00
_cell.angle_beta   90.00
_cell.angle_gamma   90.00
#
_symmetry.space_group_name_H-M   'P 1'
#
loop_
_entity.id
_entity.type
_entity.pdbx_description
1 polymer ?
#
loop_
_entity_poly.entity_id
_entity_poly.type
_entity_poly.pdbx_seq_one_letter_code
_entity_poly.pdbx_strand_id
1 'polypeptide(L)'
;MKMFITGVFFVLHGLVHLLYFGQSRRLFELRPKMVWPDGAWAFSRLLGNETTRLLASISCVLAAIGFVAGGIGIFARQAWWHPVVVGAAVFSAVVFVLFWNGELQNLRDQGAIAILINIAILVAVLILRWPNVEF
;
A
#
# COMPACT_ATOMS: atom_id res chain seq x y z
N MET A 1 -17.92 17.23 2.78
CA MET A 1 -17.78 16.47 1.52
C MET A 1 -16.33 15.99 1.30
N LYS A 2 -15.35 16.90 1.32
CA LYS A 2 -13.93 16.56 1.14
C LYS A 2 -13.45 15.49 2.14
N MET A 3 -13.78 15.66 3.41
CA MET A 3 -13.38 14.72 4.47
C MET A 3 -13.95 13.33 4.21
N PHE A 4 -15.22 13.25 3.83
CA PHE A 4 -15.88 12.00 3.56
C PHE A 4 -15.22 11.27 2.38
N ILE A 5 -15.02 11.96 1.26
CA ILE A 5 -14.41 11.39 0.06
C ILE A 5 -12.97 10.93 0.36
N THR A 6 -12.20 11.77 1.04
CA THR A 6 -10.80 11.45 1.36
C THR A 6 -10.71 10.27 2.32
N GLY A 7 -11.54 10.25 3.35
CA GLY A 7 -11.55 9.13 4.30
C GLY A 7 -11.96 7.82 3.65
N VAL A 8 -13.00 7.83 2.80
CA VAL A 8 -13.42 6.64 2.04
C VAL A 8 -12.30 6.19 1.11
N PHE A 9 -11.63 7.12 0.43
CA PHE A 9 -10.52 6.78 -0.46
C PHE A 9 -9.39 6.09 0.30
N PHE A 10 -8.99 6.60 1.46
CA PHE A 10 -7.93 5.97 2.26
C PHE A 10 -8.32 4.58 2.74
N VAL A 11 -9.56 4.40 3.21
CA VAL A 11 -10.05 3.09 3.62
C VAL A 11 -10.00 2.10 2.45
N LEU A 12 -10.51 2.49 1.29
CA LEU A 12 -10.52 1.63 0.10
C LEU A 12 -9.10 1.32 -0.38
N HIS A 13 -8.22 2.31 -0.40
CA HIS A 13 -6.83 2.10 -0.78
C HIS A 13 -6.11 1.15 0.19
N GLY A 14 -6.41 1.28 1.49
CA GLY A 14 -5.91 0.34 2.49
C GLY A 14 -6.39 -1.08 2.23
N LEU A 15 -7.68 -1.25 1.92
CA LEU A 15 -8.25 -2.57 1.65
C LEU A 15 -7.65 -3.23 0.39
N VAL A 16 -7.21 -2.46 -0.59
CA VAL A 16 -6.50 -3.00 -1.77
C VAL A 16 -5.26 -3.77 -1.36
N HIS A 17 -4.57 -3.35 -0.30
CA HIS A 17 -3.39 -4.07 0.21
C HIS A 17 -3.74 -5.48 0.69
N LEU A 18 -4.98 -5.70 1.13
CA LEU A 18 -5.44 -7.04 1.49
C LEU A 18 -5.59 -7.96 0.29
N LEU A 19 -5.83 -7.41 -0.91
CA LEU A 19 -5.79 -8.19 -2.15
C LEU A 19 -4.37 -8.71 -2.41
N TYR A 20 -3.36 -7.88 -2.23
CA TYR A 20 -1.97 -8.32 -2.33
C TYR A 20 -1.59 -9.30 -1.23
N PHE A 21 -2.12 -9.12 -0.03
CA PHE A 21 -1.99 -10.11 1.04
C PHE A 21 -2.51 -11.48 0.59
N GLY A 22 -3.74 -11.52 0.04
CA GLY A 22 -4.33 -12.76 -0.47
C GLY A 22 -3.50 -13.40 -1.58
N GLN A 23 -2.99 -12.59 -2.50
CA GLN A 23 -2.08 -13.05 -3.56
C GLN A 23 -0.80 -13.63 -2.95
N SER A 24 -0.18 -12.94 -2.00
CA SER A 24 1.06 -13.39 -1.36
C SER A 24 0.88 -14.70 -0.60
N ARG A 25 -0.28 -14.89 0.04
CA ARG A 25 -0.61 -16.12 0.76
C ARG A 25 -1.16 -17.23 -0.15
N ARG A 26 -1.26 -16.97 -1.45
CA ARG A 26 -1.79 -17.93 -2.43
C ARG A 26 -3.24 -18.32 -2.17
N LEU A 27 -4.01 -17.38 -1.60
CA LEU A 27 -5.45 -17.59 -1.43
C LEU A 27 -6.20 -17.43 -2.75
N PHE A 28 -5.68 -16.60 -3.64
CA PHE A 28 -6.17 -16.37 -4.99
C PHE A 28 -5.07 -15.71 -5.83
N GLU A 29 -5.30 -15.59 -7.14
CA GLU A 29 -4.39 -14.88 -8.04
C GLU A 29 -5.03 -13.57 -8.49
N LEU A 30 -4.34 -12.43 -8.31
CA LEU A 30 -4.81 -11.13 -8.79
C LEU A 30 -4.81 -11.05 -10.31
N ARG A 31 -3.84 -11.73 -10.93
CA ARG A 31 -3.75 -11.92 -12.39
C ARG A 31 -3.47 -13.38 -12.67
N PRO A 32 -3.92 -13.92 -13.80
CA PRO A 32 -3.60 -15.31 -14.15
C PRO A 32 -2.09 -15.57 -14.13
N LYS A 33 -1.69 -16.61 -13.43
CA LYS A 33 -0.28 -17.04 -13.30
C LYS A 33 0.61 -16.04 -12.56
N MET A 34 0.04 -15.08 -11.84
CA MET A 34 0.80 -14.15 -11.03
C MET A 34 1.44 -14.88 -9.85
N VAL A 35 2.73 -14.67 -9.65
CA VAL A 35 3.50 -15.31 -8.57
C VAL A 35 4.06 -14.32 -7.55
N TRP A 36 3.64 -13.05 -7.63
CA TRP A 36 4.10 -12.03 -6.66
C TRP A 36 3.92 -12.54 -5.23
N PRO A 37 4.83 -12.33 -4.31
CA PRO A 37 6.09 -11.58 -4.42
C PRO A 37 7.31 -12.45 -4.77
N ASP A 38 7.12 -13.63 -5.34
CA ASP A 38 8.22 -14.52 -5.70
C ASP A 38 9.20 -13.82 -6.64
N GLY A 39 10.48 -14.11 -6.47
CA GLY A 39 11.51 -13.47 -7.26
C GLY A 39 11.78 -12.01 -6.90
N ALA A 40 11.33 -11.53 -5.74
CA ALA A 40 11.59 -10.17 -5.27
C ALA A 40 13.09 -9.88 -5.27
N TRP A 41 13.49 -8.81 -5.97
CA TRP A 41 14.91 -8.51 -6.17
C TRP A 41 15.67 -8.28 -4.86
N ALA A 42 14.99 -7.75 -3.83
CA ALA A 42 15.63 -7.41 -2.57
C ALA A 42 15.77 -8.61 -1.62
N PHE A 43 14.85 -9.60 -1.69
CA PHE A 43 14.72 -10.59 -0.62
C PHE A 43 14.79 -12.05 -1.08
N SER A 44 14.23 -12.39 -2.24
CA SER A 44 14.00 -13.79 -2.60
C SER A 44 15.31 -14.59 -2.75
N ARG A 45 16.37 -13.93 -3.22
CA ARG A 45 17.68 -14.58 -3.39
C ARG A 45 18.31 -14.92 -2.04
N LEU A 46 18.12 -14.07 -1.02
CA LEU A 46 18.72 -14.25 0.30
C LEU A 46 17.85 -15.08 1.22
N LEU A 47 16.53 -14.88 1.18
CA LEU A 47 15.60 -15.44 2.17
C LEU A 47 14.73 -16.57 1.61
N GLY A 48 14.70 -16.73 0.28
CA GLY A 48 13.81 -17.67 -0.38
C GLY A 48 12.41 -17.09 -0.58
N ASN A 49 11.63 -17.74 -1.44
CA ASN A 49 10.28 -17.24 -1.77
C ASN A 49 9.29 -17.38 -0.62
N GLU A 50 9.37 -18.44 0.18
CA GLU A 50 8.44 -18.63 1.32
C GLU A 50 8.56 -17.52 2.34
N THR A 51 9.79 -17.19 2.77
CA THR A 51 10.02 -16.08 3.70
C THR A 51 9.63 -14.75 3.10
N THR A 52 9.91 -14.55 1.80
CA THR A 52 9.51 -13.35 1.07
C THR A 52 7.99 -13.19 1.06
N ARG A 53 7.23 -14.26 0.82
CA ARG A 53 5.77 -14.25 0.89
C ARG A 53 5.26 -13.87 2.27
N LEU A 54 5.88 -14.40 3.31
CA LEU A 54 5.51 -14.06 4.70
C LEU A 54 5.76 -12.58 4.97
N LEU A 55 6.93 -12.06 4.63
CA LEU A 55 7.27 -10.66 4.82
C LEU A 55 6.34 -9.73 4.02
N ALA A 56 6.04 -10.07 2.77
CA ALA A 56 5.11 -9.31 1.95
C ALA A 56 3.71 -9.30 2.56
N SER A 57 3.25 -10.45 3.08
CA SER A 57 1.95 -10.57 3.72
C SER A 57 1.84 -9.67 4.95
N ILE A 58 2.85 -9.69 5.81
CA ILE A 58 2.91 -8.82 7.00
C ILE A 58 2.92 -7.36 6.59
N SER A 59 3.74 -7.02 5.59
CA SER A 59 3.86 -5.64 5.09
C SER A 59 2.54 -5.12 4.52
N CYS A 60 1.81 -5.95 3.77
CA CYS A 60 0.51 -5.57 3.23
C CYS A 60 -0.53 -5.33 4.33
N VAL A 61 -0.54 -6.16 5.38
CA VAL A 61 -1.44 -5.96 6.52
C VAL A 61 -1.10 -4.65 7.24
N LEU A 62 0.17 -4.36 7.47
CA LEU A 62 0.59 -3.12 8.12
C LEU A 62 0.19 -1.89 7.31
N ALA A 63 0.39 -1.93 5.99
CA ALA A 63 -0.04 -0.84 5.11
C ALA A 63 -1.56 -0.66 5.13
N ALA A 64 -2.33 -1.76 5.10
CA ALA A 64 -3.78 -1.72 5.18
C ALA A 64 -4.23 -1.07 6.50
N ILE A 65 -3.65 -1.47 7.63
CA ILE A 65 -3.94 -0.90 8.93
C ILE A 65 -3.67 0.61 8.93
N GLY A 66 -2.52 1.03 8.40
CA GLY A 66 -2.14 2.44 8.34
C GLY A 66 -3.13 3.29 7.55
N PHE A 67 -3.51 2.87 6.36
CA PHE A 67 -4.47 3.63 5.54
C PHE A 67 -5.87 3.62 6.11
N VAL A 68 -6.35 2.48 6.61
CA VAL A 68 -7.67 2.39 7.24
C VAL A 68 -7.71 3.26 8.50
N ALA A 69 -6.69 3.20 9.34
CA ALA A 69 -6.59 4.05 10.52
C ALA A 69 -6.59 5.53 10.15
N GLY A 70 -5.83 5.91 9.10
CA GLY A 70 -5.82 7.29 8.60
C GLY A 70 -7.19 7.76 8.13
N GLY A 71 -7.92 6.90 7.41
CA GLY A 71 -9.29 7.20 6.98
C GLY A 71 -10.23 7.37 8.17
N ILE A 72 -10.14 6.50 9.16
CA ILE A 72 -10.91 6.61 10.41
C ILE A 72 -10.55 7.90 11.14
N GLY A 73 -9.25 8.26 11.19
CA GLY A 73 -8.78 9.48 11.81
C GLY A 73 -9.43 10.73 11.22
N ILE A 74 -9.57 10.78 9.88
CA ILE A 74 -10.29 11.87 9.22
C ILE A 74 -11.75 11.90 9.65
N PHE A 75 -12.44 10.76 9.63
CA PHE A 75 -13.86 10.71 10.04
C PHE A 75 -14.04 11.12 11.50
N ALA A 76 -13.10 10.73 12.37
CA ALA A 76 -13.10 11.10 13.78
C ALA A 76 -12.54 12.50 14.06
N ARG A 77 -12.16 13.25 13.03
CA ARG A 77 -11.58 14.60 13.12
C ARG A 77 -10.34 14.64 14.02
N GLN A 78 -9.46 13.65 13.87
CA GLN A 78 -8.24 13.55 14.66
C GLN A 78 -7.03 13.98 13.85
N ALA A 79 -6.26 14.94 14.36
CA ALA A 79 -5.09 15.48 13.65
C ALA A 79 -4.04 14.40 13.31
N TRP A 80 -3.99 13.30 14.06
CA TRP A 80 -3.03 12.23 13.82
C TRP A 80 -3.25 11.47 12.49
N TRP A 81 -4.39 11.68 11.80
CA TRP A 81 -4.60 11.05 10.49
C TRP A 81 -3.47 11.38 9.51
N HIS A 82 -2.98 12.62 9.57
CA HIS A 82 -2.00 13.13 8.62
C HIS A 82 -0.67 12.35 8.67
N PRO A 83 0.06 12.29 9.81
CA PRO A 83 1.30 11.51 9.86
C PRO A 83 1.07 10.02 9.63
N VAL A 84 -0.08 9.48 10.01
CA VAL A 84 -0.40 8.06 9.80
C VAL A 84 -0.53 7.76 8.31
N VAL A 85 -1.26 8.57 7.55
CA VAL A 85 -1.41 8.39 6.11
C VAL A 85 -0.08 8.60 5.37
N VAL A 86 0.68 9.64 5.76
CA VAL A 86 2.00 9.89 5.15
C VAL A 86 2.91 8.69 5.39
N GLY A 87 2.98 8.20 6.61
CA GLY A 87 3.78 7.02 6.95
C GLY A 87 3.35 5.78 6.18
N ALA A 88 2.03 5.55 6.07
CA ALA A 88 1.48 4.42 5.33
C ALA A 88 1.82 4.50 3.83
N ALA A 89 1.72 5.70 3.23
CA ALA A 89 2.01 5.88 1.81
C ALA A 89 3.50 5.65 1.50
N VAL A 90 4.40 6.17 2.32
CA VAL A 90 5.84 5.94 2.19
C VAL A 90 6.15 4.46 2.36
N PHE A 91 5.63 3.84 3.43
CA PHE A 91 5.85 2.43 3.71
C PHE A 91 5.35 1.55 2.56
N SER A 92 4.15 1.79 2.07
CA SER A 92 3.58 1.02 0.96
C SER A 92 4.40 1.16 -0.32
N ALA A 93 4.83 2.38 -0.66
CA ALA A 93 5.67 2.59 -1.84
C ALA A 93 6.99 1.82 -1.73
N VAL A 94 7.64 1.86 -0.57
CA VAL A 94 8.88 1.11 -0.32
C VAL A 94 8.64 -0.39 -0.43
N VAL A 95 7.55 -0.89 0.14
CA VAL A 95 7.17 -2.31 0.07
C VAL A 95 7.07 -2.78 -1.38
N PHE A 96 6.34 -2.06 -2.22
CA PHE A 96 6.16 -2.50 -3.61
C PHE A 96 7.45 -2.38 -4.42
N VAL A 97 8.32 -1.44 -4.12
CA VAL A 97 9.64 -1.38 -4.76
C VAL A 97 10.50 -2.58 -4.35
N LEU A 98 10.52 -2.93 -3.07
CA LEU A 98 11.37 -4.00 -2.55
C LEU A 98 10.86 -5.41 -2.94
N PHE A 99 9.56 -5.60 -3.06
CA PHE A 99 8.97 -6.89 -3.40
C PHE A 99 8.72 -7.09 -4.90
N TRP A 100 9.10 -6.12 -5.73
CA TRP A 100 9.07 -6.26 -7.19
C TRP A 100 10.13 -7.26 -7.64
N ASN A 101 9.85 -8.02 -8.71
CA ASN A 101 10.81 -9.00 -9.22
C ASN A 101 11.91 -8.42 -10.11
N GLY A 102 11.91 -7.10 -10.35
CA GLY A 102 12.91 -6.42 -11.16
C GLY A 102 12.64 -6.44 -12.66
N GLU A 103 11.58 -7.09 -13.11
CA GLU A 103 11.23 -7.17 -14.53
C GLU A 103 10.19 -6.11 -14.89
N LEU A 104 10.51 -5.26 -15.87
CA LEU A 104 9.64 -4.13 -16.24
C LEU A 104 8.27 -4.58 -16.73
N GLN A 105 8.17 -5.72 -17.43
CA GLN A 105 6.89 -6.22 -17.90
C GLN A 105 5.94 -6.61 -16.78
N ASN A 106 6.45 -6.89 -15.58
CA ASN A 106 5.66 -7.26 -14.42
C ASN A 106 5.40 -6.09 -13.47
N LEU A 107 6.03 -4.95 -13.68
CA LEU A 107 5.92 -3.80 -12.76
C LEU A 107 4.48 -3.34 -12.58
N ARG A 108 3.70 -3.31 -13.66
CA ARG A 108 2.30 -2.90 -13.63
C ARG A 108 1.48 -3.72 -12.65
N ASP A 109 1.62 -5.05 -12.70
CA ASP A 109 0.85 -5.97 -11.84
C ASP A 109 1.46 -6.09 -10.44
N GLN A 110 2.74 -5.79 -10.29
CA GLN A 110 3.47 -5.94 -9.04
C GLN A 110 3.62 -4.63 -8.27
N GLY A 111 2.73 -3.67 -8.47
CA GLY A 111 2.62 -2.53 -7.60
C GLY A 111 2.85 -1.16 -8.22
N ALA A 112 3.10 -1.05 -9.54
CA ALA A 112 3.31 0.27 -10.17
C ALA A 112 2.15 1.21 -9.93
N ILE A 113 0.91 0.71 -10.07
CA ILE A 113 -0.30 1.51 -9.85
C ILE A 113 -0.39 1.93 -8.38
N ALA A 114 -0.12 1.01 -7.45
CA ALA A 114 -0.11 1.32 -6.02
C ALA A 114 0.95 2.37 -5.68
N ILE A 115 2.15 2.26 -6.26
CA ILE A 115 3.22 3.25 -6.07
C ILE A 115 2.78 4.62 -6.59
N LEU A 116 2.17 4.69 -7.77
CA LEU A 116 1.66 5.95 -8.35
C LEU A 116 0.58 6.56 -7.45
N ILE A 117 -0.34 5.76 -6.93
CA ILE A 117 -1.38 6.23 -6.01
C ILE A 117 -0.74 6.75 -4.72
N ASN A 118 0.26 6.06 -4.18
CA ASN A 118 0.98 6.50 -2.98
C ASN A 118 1.69 7.83 -3.21
N ILE A 119 2.33 8.02 -4.38
CA ILE A 119 2.96 9.28 -4.76
C ILE A 119 1.90 10.38 -4.85
N ALA A 120 0.75 10.09 -5.47
CA ALA A 120 -0.35 11.04 -5.57
C ALA A 120 -0.87 11.45 -4.18
N ILE A 121 -0.99 10.50 -3.25
CA ILE A 121 -1.38 10.79 -1.86
C ILE A 121 -0.35 11.72 -1.21
N LEU A 122 0.94 11.43 -1.33
CA LEU A 122 2.00 12.24 -0.75
C LEU A 122 2.01 13.66 -1.32
N VAL A 123 1.84 13.80 -2.64
CA VAL A 123 1.73 15.11 -3.29
C VAL A 123 0.51 15.87 -2.78
N ALA A 124 -0.65 15.23 -2.74
CA ALA A 124 -1.88 15.86 -2.28
C ALA A 124 -1.78 16.31 -0.83
N VAL A 125 -1.30 15.44 0.05
CA VAL A 125 -1.27 15.70 1.50
C VAL A 125 -0.15 16.66 1.88
N LEU A 126 1.06 16.48 1.35
CA LEU A 126 2.23 17.24 1.76
C LEU A 126 2.43 18.55 1.00
N ILE A 127 2.17 18.54 -0.31
CA ILE A 127 2.43 19.69 -1.17
C ILE A 127 1.17 20.53 -1.35
N LEU A 128 0.07 19.91 -1.75
CA LEU A 128 -1.20 20.60 -1.99
C LEU A 128 -2.00 20.81 -0.70
N ARG A 129 -1.60 20.19 0.39
CA ARG A 129 -2.26 20.25 1.69
C ARG A 129 -3.74 19.89 1.64
N TRP A 130 -4.08 18.95 0.77
CA TRP A 130 -5.43 18.41 0.64
C TRP A 130 -5.67 17.36 1.73
N PRO A 131 -6.85 17.26 2.33
CA PRO A 131 -8.07 18.02 2.07
C PRO A 131 -8.16 19.38 2.78
N ASN A 132 -7.10 19.85 3.38
CA ASN A 132 -7.02 21.14 4.08
C ASN A 132 -8.10 21.23 5.17
N VAL A 133 -8.08 20.25 6.07
CA VAL A 133 -8.97 20.20 7.23
C VAL A 133 -8.24 20.62 8.48
N GLU A 134 -8.88 21.44 9.28
CA GLU A 134 -8.39 21.86 10.59
C GLU A 134 -9.23 21.20 11.68
N PHE A 135 -8.55 20.55 12.59
CA PHE A 135 -9.21 19.89 13.71
C PHE A 135 -8.73 20.46 15.05
#